data_f8355ed9c5385d9b09e087a111269e63
#
_entry.id   f8355ed9c5385d9b09e087a111269e63
#
_cell.length_a   1.000
_cell.length_b   1.000
_cell.length_c   1.000
_cell.angle_alpha   90.00
_cell.angle_beta   90.00
_cell.angle_gamma   90.00
#
_symmetry.space_group_name_H-M   'P 1'
#
loop_
_entity.id
_entity.type
_entity.pdbx_description
1 polymer ?
#
loop_
_entity_poly.entity_id
_entity_poly.type
_entity_poly.pdbx_seq_one_letter_code
_entity_poly.pdbx_strand_id
1 'polypeptide(L)'
;MANTKSAEKRVRQIAKRTERNRAAKSRIKTLQKKVVSAAGEGNSDEARKTFQEFTKAVDKATKRNVFQKNKAANLKSRTNKAIKPA
;
A
#
# COMPACT_ATOMS: atom_id res chain seq x y z
N MET A 1 -36.12 -3.36 -18.80
CA MET A 1 -35.49 -3.35 -17.50
C MET A 1 -34.75 -2.04 -17.24
N ALA A 2 -35.28 -1.32 -16.31
CA ALA A 2 -34.82 0.06 -16.03
C ALA A 2 -33.47 0.16 -15.39
N ASN A 3 -32.79 -0.97 -15.07
CA ASN A 3 -31.62 -0.96 -14.24
C ASN A 3 -30.28 -1.12 -14.98
N THR A 4 -30.30 -1.20 -16.29
CA THR A 4 -29.11 -1.43 -17.10
C THR A 4 -28.12 -0.28 -16.99
N LYS A 5 -28.59 0.97 -17.05
CA LYS A 5 -27.71 2.15 -16.95
C LYS A 5 -27.08 2.27 -15.56
N SER A 6 -27.86 2.01 -14.51
CA SER A 6 -27.36 2.02 -13.13
C SER A 6 -26.36 0.89 -12.88
N ALA A 7 -26.63 -0.30 -13.43
CA ALA A 7 -25.72 -1.44 -13.33
C ALA A 7 -24.40 -1.16 -14.05
N GLU A 8 -24.45 -0.58 -15.24
CA GLU A 8 -23.27 -0.20 -16.00
C GLU A 8 -22.44 0.85 -15.26
N LYS A 9 -23.10 1.82 -14.64
CA LYS A 9 -22.43 2.84 -13.83
C LYS A 9 -21.73 2.21 -12.63
N ARG A 10 -22.36 1.27 -11.94
CA ARG A 10 -21.77 0.54 -10.83
C ARG A 10 -20.56 -0.27 -11.28
N VAL A 11 -20.66 -0.97 -12.39
CA VAL A 11 -19.57 -1.76 -12.94
C VAL A 11 -18.36 -0.86 -13.23
N ARG A 12 -18.58 0.32 -13.85
CA ARG A 12 -17.52 1.28 -14.13
C ARG A 12 -16.88 1.80 -12.84
N GLN A 13 -17.70 2.11 -11.83
CA GLN A 13 -17.18 2.59 -10.54
C GLN A 13 -16.35 1.51 -9.84
N ILE A 14 -16.83 0.28 -9.85
CA ILE A 14 -16.12 -0.86 -9.26
C ILE A 14 -14.80 -1.09 -10.01
N ALA A 15 -14.81 -1.04 -11.33
CA ALA A 15 -13.61 -1.20 -12.14
C ALA A 15 -12.57 -0.13 -11.81
N LYS A 16 -12.98 1.14 -11.72
CA LYS A 16 -12.09 2.23 -11.35
C LYS A 16 -11.51 2.06 -9.95
N ARG A 17 -12.34 1.68 -8.98
CA ARG A 17 -11.90 1.40 -7.61
C ARG A 17 -10.90 0.24 -7.58
N THR A 18 -11.17 -0.82 -8.31
CA THR A 18 -10.30 -1.98 -8.39
C THR A 18 -8.95 -1.62 -8.96
N GLU A 19 -8.91 -0.81 -10.03
CA GLU A 19 -7.67 -0.33 -10.61
C GLU A 19 -6.87 0.53 -9.64
N ARG A 20 -7.53 1.47 -8.96
CA ARG A 20 -6.88 2.32 -7.95
C ARG A 20 -6.34 1.51 -6.81
N ASN A 21 -7.11 0.53 -6.32
CA ASN A 21 -6.70 -0.34 -5.23
C ASN A 21 -5.51 -1.21 -5.64
N ARG A 22 -5.56 -1.76 -6.85
CA ARG A 22 -4.46 -2.55 -7.40
C ARG A 22 -3.18 -1.73 -7.53
N ALA A 23 -3.29 -0.51 -8.06
CA ALA A 23 -2.15 0.39 -8.20
C ALA A 23 -1.55 0.76 -6.83
N ALA A 24 -2.42 1.06 -5.85
CA ALA A 24 -1.97 1.36 -4.50
C ALA A 24 -1.26 0.17 -3.86
N LYS A 25 -1.81 -1.03 -3.98
CA LYS A 25 -1.21 -2.25 -3.45
C LYS A 25 0.14 -2.55 -4.11
N SER A 26 0.23 -2.39 -5.42
CA SER A 26 1.48 -2.60 -6.16
C SER A 26 2.56 -1.61 -5.71
N ARG A 27 2.20 -0.35 -5.56
CA ARG A 27 3.11 0.69 -5.09
C ARG A 27 3.64 0.38 -3.69
N ILE A 28 2.75 -0.05 -2.80
CA ILE A 28 3.10 -0.40 -1.43
C ILE A 28 4.05 -1.60 -1.40
N LYS A 29 3.78 -2.63 -2.20
CA LYS A 29 4.68 -3.78 -2.33
C LYS A 29 6.06 -3.37 -2.84
N THR A 30 6.10 -2.50 -3.85
CA THR A 30 7.35 -2.02 -4.43
C THR A 30 8.17 -1.25 -3.38
N LEU A 31 7.52 -0.36 -2.63
CA LEU A 31 8.17 0.41 -1.56
C LEU A 31 8.65 -0.51 -0.44
N GLN A 32 7.87 -1.52 -0.06
CA GLN A 32 8.26 -2.50 0.94
C GLN A 32 9.52 -3.26 0.51
N LYS A 33 9.56 -3.72 -0.74
CA LYS A 33 10.74 -4.40 -1.29
C LYS A 33 11.97 -3.49 -1.26
N LYS A 34 11.80 -2.22 -1.62
CA LYS A 34 12.90 -1.24 -1.57
C LYS A 34 13.43 -1.05 -0.17
N VAL A 35 12.54 -0.96 0.82
CA VAL A 35 12.94 -0.83 2.23
C VAL A 35 13.74 -2.05 2.67
N VAL A 36 13.23 -3.24 2.40
CA VAL A 36 13.89 -4.49 2.78
C VAL A 36 15.25 -4.62 2.08
N SER A 37 15.31 -4.29 0.80
CA SER A 37 16.55 -4.34 0.01
C SER A 37 17.58 -3.36 0.55
N ALA A 38 17.19 -2.12 0.82
CA ALA A 38 18.10 -1.11 1.39
C ALA A 38 18.60 -1.52 2.77
N ALA A 39 17.73 -2.06 3.61
CA ALA A 39 18.10 -2.56 4.93
C ALA A 39 19.07 -3.74 4.83
N GLY A 40 18.86 -4.63 3.87
CA GLY A 40 19.73 -5.77 3.62
C GLY A 40 21.11 -5.37 3.11
N GLU A 41 21.20 -4.25 2.39
CA GLU A 41 22.47 -3.70 1.91
C GLU A 41 23.20 -2.89 2.98
N GLY A 42 22.63 -2.73 4.17
CA GLY A 42 23.21 -1.93 5.24
C GLY A 42 23.02 -0.43 5.07
N ASN A 43 22.18 -0.01 4.13
CA ASN A 43 21.93 1.40 3.84
C ASN A 43 20.74 1.90 4.65
N SER A 44 20.98 2.12 5.94
CA SER A 44 19.91 2.45 6.90
C SER A 44 19.26 3.81 6.63
N ASP A 45 20.00 4.79 6.13
CA ASP A 45 19.44 6.10 5.82
C ASP A 45 18.44 6.02 4.68
N GLU A 46 18.78 5.31 3.62
CA GLU A 46 17.89 5.11 2.47
C GLU A 46 16.69 4.25 2.87
N ALA A 47 16.91 3.22 3.68
CA ALA A 47 15.83 2.39 4.21
C ALA A 47 14.83 3.24 5.00
N ARG A 48 15.29 4.15 5.84
CA ARG A 48 14.41 5.05 6.60
C ARG A 48 13.62 5.99 5.70
N LYS A 49 14.26 6.58 4.70
CA LYS A 49 13.58 7.45 3.74
C LYS A 49 12.49 6.71 2.99
N THR A 50 12.82 5.54 2.48
CA THR A 50 11.87 4.70 1.75
C THR A 50 10.76 4.23 2.68
N PHE A 51 11.08 3.94 3.93
CA PHE A 51 10.07 3.57 4.93
C PHE A 51 9.08 4.70 5.20
N GLN A 52 9.54 5.94 5.24
CA GLN A 52 8.65 7.08 5.37
C GLN A 52 7.67 7.18 4.20
N GLU A 53 8.15 6.99 2.97
CA GLU A 53 7.30 6.95 1.79
C GLU A 53 6.32 5.78 1.86
N PHE A 54 6.80 4.62 2.29
CA PHE A 54 5.97 3.43 2.49
C PHE A 54 4.85 3.72 3.50
N THR A 55 5.17 4.34 4.63
CA THR A 55 4.21 4.68 5.66
C THR A 55 3.15 5.64 5.12
N LYS A 56 3.56 6.67 4.38
CA LYS A 56 2.63 7.60 3.76
C LYS A 56 1.69 6.90 2.78
N ALA A 57 2.22 6.00 1.96
CA ALA A 57 1.41 5.26 1.00
C ALA A 57 0.41 4.35 1.70
N VAL A 58 0.83 3.66 2.77
CA VAL A 58 -0.05 2.80 3.56
C VAL A 58 -1.15 3.61 4.23
N ASP A 59 -0.82 4.77 4.81
CA ASP A 59 -1.79 5.64 5.46
C ASP A 59 -2.83 6.17 4.47
N LYS A 60 -2.41 6.59 3.28
CA LYS A 60 -3.33 7.00 2.22
C LYS A 60 -4.24 5.86 1.80
N ALA A 61 -3.69 4.67 1.63
CA ALA A 61 -4.47 3.49 1.26
C ALA A 61 -5.50 3.16 2.35
N THR A 62 -5.13 3.30 3.62
CA THR A 62 -6.04 3.07 4.74
C THR A 62 -7.18 4.10 4.73
N LYS A 63 -6.88 5.37 4.47
CA LYS A 63 -7.91 6.40 4.35
C LYS A 63 -8.90 6.12 3.22
N ARG A 64 -8.42 5.51 2.14
CA ARG A 64 -9.25 5.15 0.98
C ARG A 64 -9.91 3.79 1.12
N ASN A 65 -9.79 3.16 2.28
CA ASN A 65 -10.35 1.83 2.57
C ASN A 65 -9.79 0.71 1.69
N VAL A 66 -8.58 0.89 1.16
CA VAL A 66 -7.87 -0.17 0.44
C VAL A 66 -7.39 -1.24 1.42
N PHE A 67 -6.92 -0.80 2.57
CA PHE A 67 -6.49 -1.68 3.65
C PHE A 67 -7.27 -1.39 4.93
N GLN A 68 -7.54 -2.43 5.70
CA GLN A 68 -8.05 -2.28 7.05
C GLN A 68 -6.93 -1.81 7.98
N LYS A 69 -7.29 -1.13 9.07
CA LYS A 69 -6.33 -0.60 10.04
C LYS A 69 -5.37 -1.66 10.57
N ASN A 70 -5.87 -2.86 10.84
CA ASN A 70 -5.05 -3.95 11.36
C ASN A 70 -4.00 -4.41 10.34
N LYS A 71 -4.39 -4.50 9.07
CA LYS A 71 -3.46 -4.87 8.01
C LYS A 71 -2.39 -3.80 7.80
N ALA A 72 -2.78 -2.53 7.86
CA ALA A 72 -1.84 -1.42 7.77
C ALA A 72 -0.83 -1.46 8.91
N ALA A 73 -1.28 -1.66 10.14
CA ALA A 73 -0.42 -1.78 11.30
C ALA A 73 0.56 -2.95 11.17
N ASN A 74 0.08 -4.11 10.71
CA ASN A 74 0.92 -5.28 10.49
C ASN A 74 2.00 -5.04 9.44
N LEU A 75 1.63 -4.41 8.32
CA LEU A 75 2.59 -4.07 7.26
C LEU A 75 3.68 -3.13 7.76
N LYS A 76 3.30 -2.08 8.48
CA LYS A 76 4.25 -1.14 9.08
C LYS A 76 5.18 -1.83 10.07
N SER A 77 4.63 -2.67 10.93
CA SER A 77 5.38 -3.39 11.94
C SER A 77 6.41 -4.34 11.31
N ARG A 78 5.99 -5.14 10.34
CA ARG A 78 6.88 -6.08 9.65
C ARG A 78 8.01 -5.35 8.92
N THR A 79 7.68 -4.26 8.24
CA THR A 79 8.68 -3.48 7.49
C THR A 79 9.63 -2.78 8.45
N ASN A 80 9.14 -2.26 9.57
CA ASN A 80 9.99 -1.63 10.59
C ASN A 80 10.97 -2.63 11.21
N LYS A 81 10.55 -3.88 11.41
CA LYS A 81 11.45 -4.94 11.91
C LYS A 81 12.60 -5.22 10.95
N ALA A 82 12.37 -5.08 9.66
CA ALA A 82 13.42 -5.27 8.66
C ALA A 82 14.49 -4.18 8.72
N ILE A 83 14.12 -2.97 9.16
CA ILE A 83 15.05 -1.83 9.26
C ILE A 83 15.88 -1.91 10.54
N LYS A 84 15.29 -2.36 11.64
CA LYS A 84 16.00 -2.47 12.90
C LYS A 84 16.82 -3.76 12.92
N PRO A 85 18.16 -3.66 13.01
CA PRO A 85 18.94 -4.86 13.25
C PRO A 85 18.54 -5.43 14.62
N ALA A 86 18.31 -6.70 14.63
CA ALA A 86 17.91 -7.40 15.84
C ALA A 86 18.93 -7.22 16.95
#